data_99390ae47c1e2dcaee11462261e63c5c
#
_entry.id   99390ae47c1e2dcaee11462261e63c5c
#
_cell.length_a   1.000
_cell.length_b   1.000
_cell.length_c   1.000
_cell.angle_alpha   90.00
_cell.angle_beta   90.00
_cell.angle_gamma   90.00
#
_symmetry.space_group_name_H-M   'P 1'
#
loop_
_entity.id
_entity.type
_entity.pdbx_description
1 polymer ?
#
loop_
_entity_poly.entity_id
_entity_poly.type
_entity_poly.pdbx_seq_one_letter_code
_entity_poly.pdbx_strand_id
1 'polypeptide(L)'
;MRAIATPPAALMEVCGTHTVAIARHGFRQLLPDGVRLISGPGCPVCVTPQQQIDHFIALGALDGVTLTTFGDMLRVPGSEQSLEQARAAGADVRVVYSPMDAVALAARLPDRQVVFFGIGFETTAPAVALAITEAKRQCLPNFSVLSAHKLIPPAMLALLASEVHVDGFICPGHVSVIIGSDAYRPVAARGKPCVVTGFEAADILRAIELLLRQLAEGRAEVESEYARAVKPGGNARAQALLSQVFTPTDARWRGLGEIGQSGLQIAEEYVEFDAARRFQVDLPPAKEPQGCRCGDVLRGLIDPPECPLFGSACTPAIPVGSCMVSTEGACQARYRYGSAHPVRQELSSDIASATSDAPDPRTGSEL
;
A
#
# COMPACT_ATOMS: atom_id res chain seq x y z
N MET A 1 -9.64 -23.99 11.26
CA MET A 1 -8.18 -23.85 11.31
C MET A 1 -7.50 -24.81 12.30
N ARG A 2 -7.93 -24.94 13.55
CA ARG A 2 -7.30 -25.90 14.52
C ARG A 2 -7.32 -27.39 14.10
N ALA A 3 -8.16 -27.78 13.15
CA ALA A 3 -8.26 -29.16 12.65
C ALA A 3 -7.34 -29.47 11.45
N ILE A 4 -6.66 -28.46 10.90
CA ILE A 4 -5.69 -28.63 9.82
C ILE A 4 -4.32 -28.80 10.49
N ALA A 5 -3.68 -29.98 10.32
CA ALA A 5 -2.29 -30.14 10.71
C ALA A 5 -1.43 -29.22 9.80
N THR A 6 -1.14 -28.04 10.30
CA THR A 6 -0.45 -27.02 9.52
C THR A 6 1.04 -27.05 9.81
N PRO A 7 1.90 -27.15 8.79
CA PRO A 7 3.32 -26.87 8.97
C PRO A 7 3.51 -25.39 9.35
N PRO A 8 4.63 -25.05 9.99
CA PRO A 8 4.99 -23.64 10.17
C PRO A 8 4.93 -22.93 8.82
N ALA A 9 4.26 -21.77 8.77
CA ALA A 9 4.04 -21.04 7.53
C ALA A 9 4.14 -19.53 7.72
N ALA A 10 4.77 -18.85 6.77
CA ALA A 10 4.85 -17.42 6.67
C ALA A 10 3.97 -16.93 5.50
N LEU A 11 2.83 -16.34 5.81
CA LEU A 11 1.87 -15.83 4.83
C LEU A 11 2.01 -14.31 4.72
N MET A 12 2.29 -13.83 3.51
CA MET A 12 2.48 -12.39 3.27
C MET A 12 1.24 -11.76 2.62
N GLU A 13 0.71 -10.72 3.23
CA GLU A 13 -0.24 -9.85 2.56
C GLU A 13 0.50 -8.76 1.77
N VAL A 14 -0.02 -8.42 0.59
CA VAL A 14 0.53 -7.38 -0.29
C VAL A 14 -0.50 -6.30 -0.57
N CYS A 15 -1.21 -5.87 0.48
CA CYS A 15 -2.25 -4.83 0.43
C CYS A 15 -2.33 -4.09 1.77
N GLY A 16 -2.20 -2.76 1.75
CA GLY A 16 -2.30 -1.96 2.96
C GLY A 16 -3.65 -2.08 3.67
N THR A 17 -4.74 -2.23 2.94
CA THR A 17 -6.08 -2.47 3.53
C THR A 17 -6.11 -3.80 4.30
N HIS A 18 -5.47 -4.87 3.78
CA HIS A 18 -5.33 -6.13 4.53
C HIS A 18 -4.46 -5.95 5.76
N THR A 19 -3.34 -5.20 5.66
CA THR A 19 -2.48 -4.87 6.80
C THR A 19 -3.29 -4.28 7.95
N VAL A 20 -4.13 -3.29 7.64
CA VAL A 20 -5.00 -2.62 8.62
C VAL A 20 -6.05 -3.59 9.18
N ALA A 21 -6.74 -4.34 8.33
CA ALA A 21 -7.78 -5.27 8.76
C ALA A 21 -7.21 -6.38 9.68
N ILE A 22 -6.07 -6.96 9.30
CA ILE A 22 -5.35 -7.98 10.10
C ILE A 22 -4.96 -7.42 11.48
N ALA A 23 -4.42 -6.19 11.51
CA ALA A 23 -4.03 -5.56 12.76
C ALA A 23 -5.25 -5.22 13.63
N ARG A 24 -6.29 -4.61 13.02
CA ARG A 24 -7.52 -4.19 13.71
C ARG A 24 -8.29 -5.35 14.34
N HIS A 25 -8.35 -6.49 13.64
CA HIS A 25 -9.04 -7.69 14.13
C HIS A 25 -8.16 -8.59 14.99
N GLY A 26 -6.87 -8.26 15.15
CA GLY A 26 -5.95 -9.02 16.00
C GLY A 26 -5.65 -10.43 15.47
N PHE A 27 -5.71 -10.68 14.17
CA PHE A 27 -5.59 -12.02 13.58
C PHE A 27 -4.26 -12.70 13.92
N ARG A 28 -3.16 -11.95 14.07
CA ARG A 28 -1.86 -12.51 14.46
C ARG A 28 -1.88 -13.30 15.77
N GLN A 29 -2.81 -12.95 16.68
CA GLN A 29 -2.99 -13.62 17.98
C GLN A 29 -3.95 -14.81 17.93
N LEU A 30 -4.71 -14.94 16.85
CA LEU A 30 -5.73 -15.97 16.67
C LEU A 30 -5.25 -17.17 15.86
N LEU A 31 -4.08 -17.03 15.21
CA LEU A 31 -3.53 -18.08 14.35
C LEU A 31 -2.95 -19.24 15.18
N PRO A 32 -2.91 -20.45 14.62
CA PRO A 32 -2.19 -21.58 15.21
C PRO A 32 -0.70 -21.26 15.38
N ASP A 33 -0.08 -21.92 16.38
CA ASP A 33 1.37 -21.82 16.58
C ASP A 33 2.13 -22.19 15.29
N GLY A 34 3.15 -21.41 14.98
CA GLY A 34 3.97 -21.59 13.79
C GLY A 34 3.45 -20.88 12.53
N VAL A 35 2.21 -20.37 12.51
CA VAL A 35 1.69 -19.55 11.39
C VAL A 35 1.92 -18.07 11.66
N ARG A 36 2.63 -17.40 10.76
CA ARG A 36 2.92 -15.98 10.85
C ARG A 36 2.30 -15.20 9.70
N LEU A 37 1.72 -14.04 9.99
CA LEU A 37 1.31 -13.06 8.98
C LEU A 37 2.39 -11.99 8.85
N ILE A 38 2.84 -11.77 7.63
CA ILE A 38 3.90 -10.82 7.28
C ILE A 38 3.27 -9.70 6.44
N SER A 39 3.58 -8.46 6.78
CA SER A 39 3.20 -7.31 5.96
C SER A 39 4.20 -7.14 4.81
N GLY A 40 3.70 -7.15 3.60
CA GLY A 40 4.48 -6.94 2.39
C GLY A 40 4.36 -5.52 1.82
N PRO A 41 4.85 -5.27 0.60
CA PRO A 41 4.89 -3.95 -0.02
C PRO A 41 3.53 -3.51 -0.61
N GLY A 42 2.46 -3.63 0.17
CA GLY A 42 1.08 -3.38 -0.25
C GLY A 42 0.56 -1.95 -0.05
N CYS A 43 1.37 -1.03 0.47
CA CYS A 43 0.99 0.37 0.66
C CYS A 43 1.73 1.25 -0.37
N PRO A 44 1.01 1.93 -1.29
CA PRO A 44 1.65 2.71 -2.36
C PRO A 44 2.48 3.87 -1.83
N VAL A 45 2.03 4.56 -0.78
CA VAL A 45 2.79 5.63 -0.12
C VAL A 45 4.10 5.09 0.46
N CYS A 46 4.06 3.90 1.05
CA CYS A 46 5.20 3.30 1.72
C CYS A 46 6.29 2.86 0.75
N VAL A 47 5.91 2.36 -0.43
CA VAL A 47 6.85 1.85 -1.44
C VAL A 47 7.36 2.92 -2.41
N THR A 48 6.80 4.12 -2.38
CA THR A 48 7.27 5.23 -3.22
C THR A 48 8.68 5.66 -2.79
N PRO A 49 9.68 5.62 -3.69
CA PRO A 49 11.05 6.00 -3.38
C PRO A 49 11.17 7.45 -2.95
N GLN A 50 12.13 7.73 -2.08
CA GLN A 50 12.44 9.08 -1.59
C GLN A 50 12.64 10.07 -2.74
N GLN A 51 13.40 9.66 -3.77
CA GLN A 51 13.67 10.49 -4.94
C GLN A 51 12.41 10.97 -5.68
N GLN A 52 11.37 10.13 -5.77
CA GLN A 52 10.10 10.51 -6.43
C GLN A 52 9.32 11.52 -5.57
N ILE A 53 9.41 11.41 -4.25
CA ILE A 53 8.80 12.36 -3.32
C ILE A 53 9.51 13.71 -3.43
N ASP A 54 10.86 13.73 -3.40
CA ASP A 54 11.67 14.93 -3.54
C ASP A 54 11.44 15.61 -4.90
N HIS A 55 11.30 14.81 -5.97
CA HIS A 55 10.99 15.32 -7.29
C HIS A 55 9.66 16.08 -7.29
N PHE A 56 8.62 15.47 -6.72
CA PHE A 56 7.31 16.12 -6.67
C PHE A 56 7.33 17.39 -5.81
N ILE A 57 8.04 17.39 -4.69
CA ILE A 57 8.20 18.58 -3.83
C ILE A 57 8.93 19.70 -4.60
N ALA A 58 9.99 19.36 -5.32
CA ALA A 58 10.79 20.32 -6.08
C ALA A 58 9.99 21.02 -7.20
N LEU A 59 9.04 20.30 -7.83
CA LEU A 59 8.12 20.92 -8.80
C LEU A 59 7.30 22.06 -8.19
N GLY A 60 7.00 22.00 -6.89
CA GLY A 60 6.26 23.05 -6.19
C GLY A 60 7.03 24.35 -5.96
N ALA A 61 8.34 24.34 -6.18
CA ALA A 61 9.17 25.54 -6.11
C ALA A 61 9.19 26.33 -7.44
N LEU A 62 8.64 25.74 -8.51
CA LEU A 62 8.55 26.41 -9.81
C LEU A 62 7.41 27.43 -9.81
N ASP A 63 7.68 28.61 -10.38
CA ASP A 63 6.68 29.65 -10.52
C ASP A 63 5.49 29.18 -11.36
N GLY A 64 4.29 29.50 -10.90
CA GLY A 64 3.06 29.15 -11.61
C GLY A 64 2.64 27.68 -11.53
N VAL A 65 3.35 26.83 -10.78
CA VAL A 65 2.97 25.43 -10.55
C VAL A 65 2.00 25.30 -9.38
N THR A 66 0.98 24.49 -9.56
CA THR A 66 0.06 24.01 -8.51
C THR A 66 0.21 22.49 -8.41
N LEU A 67 0.65 22.00 -7.27
CA LEU A 67 0.75 20.57 -6.99
C LEU A 67 -0.59 20.03 -6.49
N THR A 68 -0.99 18.87 -6.98
CA THR A 68 -2.20 18.17 -6.53
C THR A 68 -1.88 16.72 -6.14
N THR A 69 -2.35 16.27 -4.99
CA THR A 69 -2.07 14.94 -4.48
C THR A 69 -3.14 14.46 -3.51
N PHE A 70 -3.11 13.17 -3.17
CA PHE A 70 -3.94 12.62 -2.11
C PHE A 70 -3.41 13.02 -0.72
N GLY A 71 -4.33 13.10 0.26
CA GLY A 71 -4.03 13.65 1.58
C GLY A 71 -2.88 12.99 2.34
N ASP A 72 -2.75 11.67 2.24
CA ASP A 72 -1.69 10.89 2.90
C ASP A 72 -0.28 11.37 2.49
N MET A 73 -0.13 11.90 1.26
CA MET A 73 1.18 12.34 0.78
C MET A 73 1.68 13.63 1.41
N LEU A 74 0.80 14.49 1.94
CA LEU A 74 1.20 15.79 2.51
C LEU A 74 2.28 15.66 3.58
N ARG A 75 2.16 14.66 4.44
CA ARG A 75 3.01 14.47 5.62
C ARG A 75 4.15 13.49 5.39
N VAL A 76 4.25 12.89 4.20
CA VAL A 76 5.36 11.99 3.88
C VAL A 76 6.66 12.80 3.85
N PRO A 77 7.66 12.42 4.67
CA PRO A 77 8.92 13.14 4.69
C PRO A 77 9.65 12.99 3.35
N GLY A 78 10.04 14.11 2.74
CA GLY A 78 11.07 14.18 1.72
C GLY A 78 12.47 14.15 2.37
N SER A 79 13.51 14.27 1.57
CA SER A 79 14.90 14.33 2.07
C SER A 79 15.15 15.56 2.94
N GLU A 80 14.54 16.70 2.63
CA GLU A 80 14.73 17.96 3.35
C GLU A 80 13.41 18.44 3.99
N GLN A 81 12.27 18.24 3.34
CA GLN A 81 10.97 18.70 3.79
C GLN A 81 9.83 17.82 3.26
N SER A 82 8.65 17.93 3.87
CA SER A 82 7.41 17.33 3.35
C SER A 82 6.64 18.32 2.46
N LEU A 83 5.62 17.82 1.74
CA LEU A 83 4.69 18.70 1.00
C LEU A 83 3.93 19.67 1.92
N GLU A 84 3.62 19.25 3.15
CA GLU A 84 2.98 20.12 4.14
C GLU A 84 3.89 21.29 4.53
N GLN A 85 5.18 21.05 4.72
CA GLN A 85 6.18 22.07 4.99
C GLN A 85 6.41 22.97 3.78
N ALA A 86 6.51 22.41 2.56
CA ALA A 86 6.60 23.17 1.32
C ALA A 86 5.37 24.11 1.15
N ARG A 87 4.17 23.60 1.45
CA ARG A 87 2.95 24.41 1.45
C ARG A 87 3.00 25.55 2.46
N ALA A 88 3.48 25.29 3.67
CA ALA A 88 3.66 26.31 4.69
C ALA A 88 4.71 27.38 4.27
N ALA A 89 5.68 27.00 3.45
CA ALA A 89 6.67 27.91 2.86
C ALA A 89 6.18 28.66 1.61
N GLY A 90 4.92 28.46 1.19
CA GLY A 90 4.29 29.21 0.10
C GLY A 90 4.04 28.43 -1.20
N ALA A 91 4.41 27.14 -1.30
CA ALA A 91 4.08 26.32 -2.45
C ALA A 91 2.56 26.09 -2.54
N ASP A 92 1.99 26.19 -3.75
CA ASP A 92 0.56 25.90 -3.97
C ASP A 92 0.34 24.37 -4.03
N VAL A 93 0.10 23.75 -2.88
CA VAL A 93 -0.16 22.31 -2.73
C VAL A 93 -1.62 22.09 -2.33
N ARG A 94 -2.37 21.36 -3.15
CA ARG A 94 -3.79 21.09 -2.94
C ARG A 94 -4.09 19.60 -2.83
N VAL A 95 -4.87 19.24 -1.81
CA VAL A 95 -5.41 17.89 -1.66
C VAL A 95 -6.60 17.71 -2.57
N VAL A 96 -6.60 16.60 -3.29
CA VAL A 96 -7.72 16.16 -4.14
C VAL A 96 -8.15 14.75 -3.76
N TYR A 97 -9.39 14.40 -4.03
CA TYR A 97 -9.95 13.07 -3.75
C TYR A 97 -10.02 12.21 -5.00
N SER A 98 -9.83 12.81 -6.17
CA SER A 98 -9.82 12.14 -7.46
C SER A 98 -8.81 12.82 -8.40
N PRO A 99 -8.16 12.08 -9.30
CA PRO A 99 -7.38 12.70 -10.39
C PRO A 99 -8.22 13.64 -11.27
N MET A 100 -9.53 13.40 -11.36
CA MET A 100 -10.49 14.26 -12.08
C MET A 100 -10.65 15.64 -11.43
N ASP A 101 -10.47 15.76 -10.12
CA ASP A 101 -10.48 17.05 -9.43
C ASP A 101 -9.28 17.92 -9.88
N ALA A 102 -8.13 17.27 -10.14
CA ALA A 102 -6.96 17.97 -10.66
C ALA A 102 -7.17 18.44 -12.11
N VAL A 103 -7.85 17.65 -12.96
CA VAL A 103 -8.27 18.08 -14.31
C VAL A 103 -9.23 19.28 -14.24
N ALA A 104 -10.26 19.19 -13.38
CA ALA A 104 -11.20 20.29 -13.17
C ALA A 104 -10.50 21.55 -12.62
N LEU A 105 -9.45 21.36 -11.82
CA LEU A 105 -8.64 22.48 -11.33
C LEU A 105 -7.82 23.11 -12.46
N ALA A 106 -7.20 22.32 -13.34
CA ALA A 106 -6.48 22.82 -14.50
C ALA A 106 -7.37 23.65 -15.44
N ALA A 107 -8.60 23.18 -15.67
CA ALA A 107 -9.58 23.94 -16.47
C ALA A 107 -9.95 25.30 -15.84
N ARG A 108 -9.93 25.41 -14.51
CA ARG A 108 -10.23 26.67 -13.78
C ARG A 108 -9.03 27.59 -13.62
N LEU A 109 -7.83 27.09 -13.80
CA LEU A 109 -6.57 27.82 -13.61
C LEU A 109 -5.71 27.78 -14.88
N PRO A 110 -6.17 28.40 -16.00
CA PRO A 110 -5.49 28.30 -17.29
C PRO A 110 -4.07 28.88 -17.27
N ASP A 111 -3.79 29.82 -16.39
CA ASP A 111 -2.49 30.48 -16.25
C ASP A 111 -1.52 29.73 -15.32
N ARG A 112 -1.92 28.58 -14.76
CA ARG A 112 -1.10 27.79 -13.86
C ARG A 112 -0.91 26.37 -14.40
N GLN A 113 0.25 25.81 -14.12
CA GLN A 113 0.55 24.40 -14.42
C GLN A 113 0.07 23.52 -13.27
N VAL A 114 -0.91 22.66 -13.51
CA VAL A 114 -1.44 21.73 -12.50
C VAL A 114 -0.75 20.39 -12.66
N VAL A 115 0.01 19.99 -11.66
CA VAL A 115 0.75 18.72 -11.65
C VAL A 115 0.11 17.78 -10.63
N PHE A 116 -0.34 16.62 -11.07
CA PHE A 116 -0.88 15.57 -10.21
C PHE A 116 0.17 14.53 -9.87
N PHE A 117 0.31 14.17 -8.59
CA PHE A 117 1.18 13.08 -8.16
C PHE A 117 0.45 11.75 -8.31
N GLY A 118 0.77 11.01 -9.36
CA GLY A 118 0.19 9.72 -9.69
C GLY A 118 0.85 8.59 -8.91
N ILE A 119 0.49 8.41 -7.64
CA ILE A 119 0.91 7.27 -6.82
C ILE A 119 -0.21 6.25 -6.73
N GLY A 120 0.14 4.99 -6.59
CA GLY A 120 -0.81 3.91 -6.46
C GLY A 120 -0.36 2.64 -7.14
N PHE A 121 -1.24 1.67 -7.08
CA PHE A 121 -1.12 0.41 -7.80
C PHE A 121 -2.12 0.35 -8.96
N GLU A 122 -2.36 -0.84 -9.48
CA GLU A 122 -3.32 -1.09 -10.56
C GLU A 122 -4.75 -0.63 -10.21
N THR A 123 -5.04 -0.41 -8.93
CA THR A 123 -6.34 0.12 -8.47
C THR A 123 -6.58 1.58 -8.85
N THR A 124 -5.56 2.43 -8.73
CA THR A 124 -5.67 3.89 -8.94
C THR A 124 -5.23 4.33 -10.32
N ALA A 125 -4.31 3.60 -10.95
CA ALA A 125 -3.78 3.93 -12.27
C ALA A 125 -4.86 4.08 -13.37
N PRO A 126 -5.96 3.29 -13.42
CA PRO A 126 -7.04 3.52 -14.39
C PRO A 126 -7.72 4.88 -14.26
N ALA A 127 -7.90 5.38 -13.03
CA ALA A 127 -8.49 6.70 -12.82
C ALA A 127 -7.56 7.83 -13.28
N VAL A 128 -6.23 7.63 -13.13
CA VAL A 128 -5.23 8.57 -13.64
C VAL A 128 -5.16 8.53 -15.17
N ALA A 129 -5.25 7.34 -15.77
CA ALA A 129 -5.36 7.19 -17.22
C ALA A 129 -6.61 7.91 -17.76
N LEU A 130 -7.74 7.79 -17.08
CA LEU A 130 -8.97 8.51 -17.44
C LEU A 130 -8.77 10.03 -17.34
N ALA A 131 -8.09 10.52 -16.31
CA ALA A 131 -7.79 11.95 -16.14
C ALA A 131 -6.93 12.48 -17.28
N ILE A 132 -5.90 11.74 -17.71
CA ILE A 132 -5.05 12.10 -18.83
C ILE A 132 -5.85 12.14 -20.15
N THR A 133 -6.66 11.11 -20.43
CA THR A 133 -7.50 11.08 -21.63
C THR A 133 -8.53 12.19 -21.63
N GLU A 134 -9.09 12.52 -20.48
CA GLU A 134 -10.06 13.62 -20.35
C GLU A 134 -9.39 14.99 -20.51
N ALA A 135 -8.21 15.21 -19.94
CA ALA A 135 -7.44 16.43 -20.14
C ALA A 135 -7.08 16.62 -21.63
N LYS A 136 -6.71 15.54 -22.34
CA LYS A 136 -6.49 15.55 -23.79
C LYS A 136 -7.76 15.94 -24.55
N ARG A 137 -8.90 15.32 -24.21
CA ARG A 137 -10.20 15.61 -24.82
C ARG A 137 -10.63 17.06 -24.61
N GLN A 138 -10.32 17.64 -23.46
CA GLN A 138 -10.62 19.05 -23.13
C GLN A 138 -9.56 20.04 -23.63
N CYS A 139 -8.50 19.56 -24.29
CA CYS A 139 -7.37 20.39 -24.73
C CYS A 139 -6.76 21.23 -23.60
N LEU A 140 -6.48 20.61 -22.46
CA LEU A 140 -5.87 21.26 -21.29
C LEU A 140 -4.35 21.09 -21.30
N PRO A 141 -3.59 22.05 -21.87
CA PRO A 141 -2.14 21.92 -21.99
C PRO A 141 -1.42 22.15 -20.64
N ASN A 142 -2.13 22.63 -19.66
CA ASN A 142 -1.61 22.96 -18.34
C ASN A 142 -1.84 21.86 -17.28
N PHE A 143 -2.37 20.70 -17.66
CA PHE A 143 -2.44 19.51 -16.81
C PHE A 143 -1.28 18.57 -17.10
N SER A 144 -0.71 17.97 -16.07
CA SER A 144 0.28 16.90 -16.21
C SER A 144 0.32 15.99 -14.97
N VAL A 145 0.95 14.83 -15.11
CA VAL A 145 1.06 13.80 -14.07
C VAL A 145 2.52 13.44 -13.88
N LEU A 146 3.00 13.47 -12.65
CA LEU A 146 4.23 12.79 -12.27
C LEU A 146 3.87 11.36 -11.88
N SER A 147 4.11 10.39 -12.76
CA SER A 147 3.74 8.99 -12.51
C SER A 147 4.76 8.31 -11.59
N ALA A 148 4.27 7.78 -10.48
CA ALA A 148 5.01 6.93 -9.55
C ALA A 148 4.28 5.60 -9.29
N HIS A 149 3.35 5.22 -10.20
CA HIS A 149 2.58 3.99 -10.08
C HIS A 149 3.47 2.75 -10.07
N LYS A 150 3.04 1.75 -9.32
CA LYS A 150 3.71 0.46 -9.16
C LYS A 150 2.77 -0.68 -9.54
N LEU A 151 3.35 -1.84 -9.89
CA LEU A 151 2.62 -3.05 -10.25
C LEU A 151 2.92 -4.18 -9.24
N ILE A 152 1.87 -4.76 -8.69
CA ILE A 152 1.97 -5.76 -7.61
C ILE A 152 2.59 -7.09 -8.07
N PRO A 153 2.18 -7.73 -9.18
CA PRO A 153 2.73 -9.05 -9.52
C PRO A 153 4.25 -9.07 -9.75
N PRO A 154 4.88 -8.08 -10.43
CA PRO A 154 6.34 -8.02 -10.52
C PRO A 154 7.05 -7.88 -9.17
N ALA A 155 6.47 -7.11 -8.24
CA ALA A 155 7.03 -6.96 -6.89
C ALA A 155 6.96 -8.28 -6.10
N MET A 156 5.88 -9.04 -6.22
CA MET A 156 5.76 -10.38 -5.61
C MET A 156 6.83 -11.34 -6.14
N LEU A 157 7.08 -11.33 -7.46
CA LEU A 157 8.13 -12.14 -8.07
C LEU A 157 9.52 -11.72 -7.61
N ALA A 158 9.78 -10.42 -7.46
CA ALA A 158 11.05 -9.90 -6.95
C ALA A 158 11.28 -10.31 -5.48
N LEU A 159 10.24 -10.30 -4.64
CA LEU A 159 10.32 -10.80 -3.28
C LEU A 159 10.74 -12.28 -3.23
N LEU A 160 10.21 -13.12 -4.12
CA LEU A 160 10.58 -14.53 -4.18
C LEU A 160 12.00 -14.78 -4.65
N ALA A 161 12.62 -13.81 -5.33
CA ALA A 161 14.01 -13.87 -5.74
C ALA A 161 14.98 -13.32 -4.67
N SER A 162 14.46 -12.81 -3.55
CA SER A 162 15.22 -12.25 -2.43
C SER A 162 15.39 -13.26 -1.29
N GLU A 163 16.04 -12.83 -0.21
CA GLU A 163 16.24 -13.64 1.02
C GLU A 163 14.96 -13.79 1.88
N VAL A 164 13.85 -13.22 1.44
CA VAL A 164 12.59 -13.21 2.21
C VAL A 164 11.93 -14.59 2.15
N HIS A 165 11.65 -15.16 3.31
CA HIS A 165 10.91 -16.42 3.40
C HIS A 165 9.41 -16.18 3.42
N VAL A 166 8.74 -16.54 2.32
CA VAL A 166 7.27 -16.49 2.16
C VAL A 166 6.78 -17.84 1.66
N ASP A 167 5.77 -18.41 2.32
CA ASP A 167 5.17 -19.69 1.94
C ASP A 167 3.90 -19.52 1.11
N GLY A 168 3.19 -18.40 1.24
CA GLY A 168 2.02 -18.09 0.44
C GLY A 168 1.62 -16.62 0.53
N PHE A 169 0.79 -16.18 -0.42
CA PHE A 169 0.39 -14.78 -0.53
C PHE A 169 -1.12 -14.58 -0.35
N ILE A 170 -1.47 -13.62 0.48
CA ILE A 170 -2.81 -13.02 0.55
C ILE A 170 -2.84 -11.89 -0.47
N CYS A 171 -3.49 -12.13 -1.61
CA CYS A 171 -3.52 -11.23 -2.75
C CYS A 171 -4.62 -10.15 -2.61
N PRO A 172 -4.34 -8.90 -3.04
CA PRO A 172 -5.21 -7.75 -2.82
C PRO A 172 -6.48 -7.80 -3.68
N GLY A 173 -7.65 -7.82 -3.04
CA GLY A 173 -8.94 -7.83 -3.73
C GLY A 173 -9.13 -6.64 -4.68
N HIS A 174 -8.79 -5.42 -4.26
CA HIS A 174 -8.94 -4.22 -5.09
C HIS A 174 -8.07 -4.26 -6.37
N VAL A 175 -6.80 -4.65 -6.26
CA VAL A 175 -5.90 -4.83 -7.42
C VAL A 175 -6.48 -5.92 -8.33
N SER A 176 -6.92 -7.04 -7.75
CA SER A 176 -7.44 -8.19 -8.48
C SER A 176 -8.74 -7.92 -9.23
N VAL A 177 -9.56 -6.95 -8.78
CA VAL A 177 -10.73 -6.48 -9.57
C VAL A 177 -10.27 -5.91 -10.92
N ILE A 178 -9.12 -5.27 -10.96
CA ILE A 178 -8.57 -4.67 -12.19
C ILE A 178 -7.84 -5.71 -13.02
N ILE A 179 -6.83 -6.41 -12.44
CA ILE A 179 -5.93 -7.28 -13.22
C ILE A 179 -6.40 -8.73 -13.33
N GLY A 180 -7.35 -9.15 -12.52
CA GLY A 180 -7.83 -10.53 -12.43
C GLY A 180 -6.98 -11.42 -11.53
N SER A 181 -7.55 -12.57 -11.13
CA SER A 181 -6.81 -13.56 -10.34
C SER A 181 -5.73 -14.28 -11.17
N ASP A 182 -5.91 -14.40 -12.48
CA ASP A 182 -4.93 -15.04 -13.37
C ASP A 182 -3.56 -14.34 -13.38
N ALA A 183 -3.50 -13.06 -13.02
CA ALA A 183 -2.26 -12.29 -12.92
C ALA A 183 -1.26 -12.86 -11.88
N TYR A 184 -1.72 -13.67 -10.93
CA TYR A 184 -0.87 -14.29 -9.91
C TYR A 184 -0.38 -15.69 -10.29
N ARG A 185 -0.78 -16.25 -11.45
CA ARG A 185 -0.30 -17.55 -11.93
C ARG A 185 1.22 -17.67 -12.02
N PRO A 186 1.97 -16.63 -12.42
CA PRO A 186 3.44 -16.69 -12.42
C PRO A 186 4.05 -16.86 -11.02
N VAL A 187 3.39 -16.35 -9.97
CA VAL A 187 3.79 -16.52 -8.57
C VAL A 187 3.50 -17.96 -8.10
N ALA A 188 2.30 -18.46 -8.39
CA ALA A 188 1.92 -19.82 -8.08
C ALA A 188 2.83 -20.85 -8.79
N ALA A 189 3.22 -20.60 -10.03
CA ALA A 189 4.18 -21.42 -10.78
C ALA A 189 5.58 -21.50 -10.14
N ARG A 190 5.90 -20.60 -9.20
CA ARG A 190 7.12 -20.66 -8.36
C ARG A 190 6.92 -21.46 -7.07
N GLY A 191 5.84 -22.23 -6.98
CA GLY A 191 5.52 -23.06 -5.82
C GLY A 191 4.96 -22.27 -4.63
N LYS A 192 4.41 -21.07 -4.85
CA LYS A 192 3.83 -20.24 -3.78
C LYS A 192 2.34 -20.03 -4.01
N PRO A 193 1.47 -20.65 -3.18
CA PRO A 193 0.03 -20.49 -3.29
C PRO A 193 -0.38 -19.03 -3.13
N CYS A 194 -1.39 -18.63 -3.90
CA CYS A 194 -1.94 -17.28 -3.92
C CYS A 194 -3.44 -17.35 -3.68
N VAL A 195 -3.95 -16.60 -2.70
CA VAL A 195 -5.40 -16.49 -2.48
C VAL A 195 -5.82 -15.03 -2.56
N VAL A 196 -6.67 -14.72 -3.56
CA VAL A 196 -7.30 -13.41 -3.67
C VAL A 196 -8.45 -13.31 -2.68
N THR A 197 -8.48 -12.24 -1.87
CA THR A 197 -9.50 -12.07 -0.85
C THR A 197 -10.06 -10.66 -0.76
N GLY A 198 -11.28 -10.56 -0.21
CA GLY A 198 -11.87 -9.31 0.24
C GLY A 198 -11.24 -8.80 1.54
N PHE A 199 -11.95 -7.90 2.21
CA PHE A 199 -11.38 -7.13 3.33
C PHE A 199 -12.11 -7.34 4.64
N GLU A 200 -13.23 -8.05 4.60
CA GLU A 200 -13.96 -8.43 5.80
C GLU A 200 -13.18 -9.47 6.61
N ALA A 201 -13.42 -9.51 7.91
CA ALA A 201 -12.76 -10.46 8.79
C ALA A 201 -12.92 -11.92 8.32
N ALA A 202 -14.12 -12.28 7.87
CA ALA A 202 -14.41 -13.62 7.37
C ALA A 202 -13.68 -13.92 6.06
N ASP A 203 -13.59 -12.97 5.14
CA ASP A 203 -12.87 -13.10 3.88
C ASP A 203 -11.40 -13.44 4.13
N ILE A 204 -10.74 -12.66 4.99
CA ILE A 204 -9.31 -12.83 5.31
C ILE A 204 -9.05 -14.16 6.01
N LEU A 205 -9.90 -14.53 6.98
CA LEU A 205 -9.76 -15.82 7.68
C LEU A 205 -9.95 -17.00 6.73
N ARG A 206 -10.87 -16.89 5.77
CA ARG A 206 -11.08 -17.89 4.74
C ARG A 206 -9.89 -18.01 3.79
N ALA A 207 -9.29 -16.88 3.40
CA ALA A 207 -8.09 -16.86 2.58
C ALA A 207 -6.91 -17.54 3.31
N ILE A 208 -6.71 -17.25 4.59
CA ILE A 208 -5.69 -17.92 5.41
C ILE A 208 -5.95 -19.43 5.46
N GLU A 209 -7.19 -19.86 5.68
CA GLU A 209 -7.56 -21.26 5.66
C GLU A 209 -7.23 -21.96 4.33
N LEU A 210 -7.57 -21.33 3.21
CA LEU A 210 -7.28 -21.85 1.88
C LEU A 210 -5.76 -21.97 1.63
N LEU A 211 -4.98 -20.96 2.03
CA LEU A 211 -3.52 -21.02 1.93
C LEU A 211 -2.94 -22.16 2.76
N LEU A 212 -3.35 -22.30 4.02
CA LEU A 212 -2.87 -23.37 4.90
C LEU A 212 -3.25 -24.75 4.38
N ARG A 213 -4.44 -24.89 3.78
CA ARG A 213 -4.88 -26.12 3.12
C ARG A 213 -4.01 -26.46 1.92
N GLN A 214 -3.75 -25.49 1.03
CA GLN A 214 -2.86 -25.72 -0.13
C GLN A 214 -1.47 -26.15 0.33
N LEU A 215 -0.90 -25.51 1.35
CA LEU A 215 0.41 -25.87 1.90
C LEU A 215 0.43 -27.27 2.49
N ALA A 216 -0.61 -27.67 3.23
CA ALA A 216 -0.73 -29.03 3.78
C ALA A 216 -0.87 -30.10 2.69
N GLU A 217 -1.50 -29.76 1.57
CA GLU A 217 -1.70 -30.63 0.40
C GLU A 217 -0.52 -30.59 -0.59
N GLY A 218 0.49 -29.76 -0.36
CA GLY A 218 1.62 -29.57 -1.27
C GLY A 218 1.24 -28.94 -2.61
N ARG A 219 0.14 -28.17 -2.66
CA ARG A 219 -0.34 -27.45 -3.84
C ARG A 219 0.13 -26.01 -3.84
N ALA A 220 0.24 -25.43 -5.03
CA ALA A 220 0.53 -24.01 -5.22
C ALA A 220 -0.31 -23.48 -6.39
N GLU A 221 -1.50 -23.05 -6.09
CA GLU A 221 -2.50 -22.60 -7.06
C GLU A 221 -2.97 -21.16 -6.74
N VAL A 222 -3.67 -20.56 -7.70
CA VAL A 222 -4.37 -19.30 -7.47
C VAL A 222 -5.83 -19.59 -7.19
N GLU A 223 -6.26 -19.34 -5.96
CA GLU A 223 -7.66 -19.42 -5.55
C GLU A 223 -8.23 -18.02 -5.29
N SER A 224 -9.53 -17.84 -5.44
CA SER A 224 -10.21 -16.58 -5.13
C SER A 224 -11.36 -16.84 -4.18
N GLU A 225 -11.25 -16.32 -2.97
CA GLU A 225 -12.34 -16.22 -2.02
C GLU A 225 -13.27 -15.06 -2.39
N TYR A 226 -12.75 -14.07 -3.13
CA TYR A 226 -13.46 -12.83 -3.50
C TYR A 226 -14.15 -12.92 -4.88
N ALA A 227 -14.67 -14.09 -5.24
CA ALA A 227 -15.30 -14.34 -6.56
C ALA A 227 -16.52 -13.45 -6.85
N ARG A 228 -17.15 -12.87 -5.81
CA ARG A 228 -18.24 -11.89 -5.96
C ARG A 228 -17.82 -10.60 -6.64
N ALA A 229 -16.51 -10.25 -6.60
CA ALA A 229 -15.98 -9.02 -7.18
C ALA A 229 -14.87 -9.26 -8.22
N VAL A 230 -14.14 -10.36 -8.11
CA VAL A 230 -12.95 -10.63 -8.93
C VAL A 230 -13.24 -11.71 -9.96
N LYS A 231 -12.97 -11.39 -11.23
CA LYS A 231 -12.99 -12.33 -12.35
C LYS A 231 -11.57 -12.80 -12.67
N PRO A 232 -11.39 -14.01 -13.21
CA PRO A 232 -10.06 -14.49 -13.61
C PRO A 232 -9.27 -13.52 -14.48
N GLY A 233 -9.89 -13.00 -15.54
CA GLY A 233 -9.28 -12.02 -16.46
C GLY A 233 -9.37 -10.56 -16.02
N GLY A 234 -9.98 -10.25 -14.87
CA GLY A 234 -10.12 -8.89 -14.36
C GLY A 234 -11.12 -8.01 -15.11
N ASN A 235 -10.86 -6.71 -15.10
CA ASN A 235 -11.67 -5.68 -15.77
C ASN A 235 -11.02 -5.28 -17.09
N ALA A 236 -11.49 -5.86 -18.20
CA ALA A 236 -10.93 -5.63 -19.54
C ALA A 236 -10.96 -4.13 -19.95
N ARG A 237 -11.99 -3.38 -19.52
CA ARG A 237 -12.08 -1.94 -19.86
C ARG A 237 -11.02 -1.13 -19.11
N ALA A 238 -10.79 -1.41 -17.83
CA ALA A 238 -9.75 -0.74 -17.05
C ALA A 238 -8.36 -1.09 -17.57
N GLN A 239 -8.12 -2.36 -17.92
CA GLN A 239 -6.86 -2.81 -18.50
C GLN A 239 -6.59 -2.18 -19.88
N ALA A 240 -7.60 -2.09 -20.73
CA ALA A 240 -7.47 -1.43 -22.03
C ALA A 240 -7.11 0.06 -21.87
N LEU A 241 -7.75 0.76 -20.94
CA LEU A 241 -7.43 2.16 -20.65
C LEU A 241 -6.00 2.32 -20.07
N LEU A 242 -5.57 1.43 -19.20
CA LEU A 242 -4.20 1.42 -18.70
C LEU A 242 -3.19 1.24 -19.84
N SER A 243 -3.39 0.24 -20.70
CA SER A 243 -2.50 -0.06 -21.84
C SER A 243 -2.50 1.05 -22.89
N GLN A 244 -3.57 1.84 -22.98
CA GLN A 244 -3.63 3.00 -23.87
C GLN A 244 -2.73 4.15 -23.40
N VAL A 245 -2.71 4.41 -22.10
CA VAL A 245 -2.08 5.62 -21.53
C VAL A 245 -0.72 5.34 -20.93
N PHE A 246 -0.49 4.13 -20.45
CA PHE A 246 0.74 3.75 -19.77
C PHE A 246 1.44 2.57 -20.43
N THR A 247 2.76 2.57 -20.30
CA THR A 247 3.63 1.44 -20.66
C THR A 247 4.34 0.94 -19.41
N PRO A 248 4.41 -0.36 -19.14
CA PRO A 248 5.24 -0.90 -18.08
C PRO A 248 6.71 -0.48 -18.25
N THR A 249 7.36 -0.18 -17.14
CA THR A 249 8.77 0.22 -17.09
C THR A 249 9.44 -0.32 -15.84
N ASP A 250 10.76 -0.37 -15.85
CA ASP A 250 11.53 -0.66 -14.65
C ASP A 250 11.30 0.46 -13.63
N ALA A 251 11.17 0.09 -12.38
CA ALA A 251 10.89 1.07 -11.33
C ALA A 251 11.59 0.75 -10.03
N ARG A 252 12.06 1.80 -9.39
CA ARG A 252 12.60 1.71 -8.03
C ARG A 252 11.48 1.66 -7.01
N TRP A 253 11.61 0.76 -6.05
CA TRP A 253 10.72 0.61 -4.90
C TRP A 253 11.50 0.90 -3.62
N ARG A 254 10.89 1.62 -2.69
CA ARG A 254 11.49 1.82 -1.36
C ARG A 254 11.68 0.46 -0.68
N GLY A 255 12.90 0.19 -0.25
CA GLY A 255 13.25 -1.05 0.45
C GLY A 255 13.48 -2.28 -0.42
N LEU A 256 13.01 -2.31 -1.67
CA LEU A 256 13.17 -3.45 -2.57
C LEU A 256 14.18 -3.19 -3.70
N GLY A 257 14.60 -1.94 -3.88
CA GLY A 257 15.50 -1.58 -4.99
C GLY A 257 14.77 -1.44 -6.32
N GLU A 258 15.48 -1.69 -7.41
CA GLU A 258 14.94 -1.62 -8.77
C GLU A 258 14.33 -2.96 -9.18
N ILE A 259 13.10 -2.93 -9.68
CA ILE A 259 12.35 -4.10 -10.11
C ILE A 259 11.92 -3.88 -11.55
N GLY A 260 12.29 -4.83 -12.42
CA GLY A 260 11.97 -4.78 -13.85
C GLY A 260 10.45 -4.79 -14.09
N GLN A 261 9.99 -3.98 -15.03
CA GLN A 261 8.59 -3.91 -15.49
C GLN A 261 7.56 -3.76 -14.35
N SER A 262 7.95 -3.04 -13.30
CA SER A 262 7.14 -2.89 -12.07
C SER A 262 6.58 -1.50 -11.84
N GLY A 263 6.80 -0.58 -12.76
CA GLY A 263 6.23 0.77 -12.78
C GLY A 263 5.44 1.05 -14.03
N LEU A 264 4.79 2.21 -14.06
CA LEU A 264 4.05 2.70 -15.20
C LEU A 264 4.59 4.07 -15.63
N GLN A 265 5.12 4.16 -16.84
CA GLN A 265 5.44 5.42 -17.50
C GLN A 265 4.32 5.83 -18.45
N ILE A 266 4.13 7.13 -18.65
CA ILE A 266 3.17 7.65 -19.62
C ILE A 266 3.64 7.30 -21.03
N ALA A 267 2.75 6.73 -21.85
CA ALA A 267 3.03 6.35 -23.22
C ALA A 267 3.35 7.59 -24.10
N GLU A 268 4.14 7.39 -25.14
CA GLU A 268 4.63 8.47 -26.02
C GLU A 268 3.49 9.31 -26.63
N GLU A 269 2.33 8.69 -26.89
CA GLU A 269 1.13 9.37 -27.41
C GLU A 269 0.50 10.35 -26.43
N TYR A 270 0.93 10.32 -25.14
CA TYR A 270 0.46 11.19 -24.06
C TYR A 270 1.60 11.93 -23.36
N VAL A 271 2.76 12.00 -24.03
CA VAL A 271 4.00 12.57 -23.45
C VAL A 271 3.82 14.02 -22.99
N GLU A 272 2.93 14.77 -23.61
CA GLU A 272 2.58 16.13 -23.24
C GLU A 272 1.99 16.25 -21.81
N PHE A 273 1.52 15.12 -21.25
CA PHE A 273 1.01 15.04 -19.87
C PHE A 273 2.04 14.48 -18.87
N ASP A 274 3.26 14.16 -19.33
CA ASP A 274 4.31 13.64 -18.45
C ASP A 274 5.07 14.80 -17.78
N ALA A 275 4.81 15.01 -16.49
CA ALA A 275 5.45 16.06 -15.71
C ALA A 275 6.97 15.87 -15.61
N ALA A 276 7.47 14.65 -15.60
CA ALA A 276 8.91 14.38 -15.52
C ALA A 276 9.65 14.81 -16.79
N ARG A 277 8.98 14.78 -17.94
CA ARG A 277 9.54 15.27 -19.23
C ARG A 277 9.31 16.77 -19.45
N ARG A 278 8.23 17.32 -18.89
CA ARG A 278 7.87 18.74 -19.05
C ARG A 278 8.69 19.68 -18.21
N PHE A 279 9.01 19.28 -16.99
CA PHE A 279 9.68 20.12 -16.01
C PHE A 279 11.03 19.51 -15.65
N GLN A 280 12.08 20.25 -15.92
CA GLN A 280 13.42 19.88 -15.49
C GLN A 280 13.68 20.51 -14.11
N VAL A 281 13.99 19.69 -13.13
CA VAL A 281 14.40 20.13 -11.80
C VAL A 281 15.69 19.41 -11.42
N ASP A 282 16.63 20.16 -10.91
CA ASP A 282 17.85 19.58 -10.36
C ASP A 282 17.57 18.98 -8.99
N LEU A 283 17.79 17.68 -8.86
CA LEU A 283 17.56 16.94 -7.63
C LEU A 283 18.89 16.49 -7.04
N PRO A 284 19.20 16.86 -5.81
CA PRO A 284 20.30 16.25 -5.09
C PRO A 284 20.02 14.76 -4.86
N PRO A 285 21.05 13.94 -4.58
CA PRO A 285 20.85 12.56 -4.20
C PRO A 285 19.88 12.46 -3.01
N ALA A 286 18.84 11.61 -3.15
CA ALA A 286 17.84 11.44 -2.11
C ALA A 286 18.46 10.83 -0.85
N LYS A 287 18.04 11.34 0.31
CA LYS A 287 18.50 10.87 1.63
C LYS A 287 17.40 10.06 2.29
N GLU A 288 17.65 8.77 2.46
CA GLU A 288 16.72 7.94 3.24
C GLU A 288 16.80 8.34 4.74
N PRO A 289 15.67 8.30 5.48
CA PRO A 289 15.64 8.66 6.89
C PRO A 289 16.57 7.77 7.72
N GLN A 290 17.50 8.38 8.48
CA GLN A 290 18.45 7.66 9.30
C GLN A 290 17.78 6.81 10.39
N GLY A 291 18.22 5.56 10.54
CA GLY A 291 17.71 4.61 11.53
C GLY A 291 16.31 4.03 11.22
N CYS A 292 15.63 4.52 10.19
CA CYS A 292 14.34 3.96 9.77
C CYS A 292 14.53 2.62 9.06
N ARG A 293 13.83 1.58 9.52
CA ARG A 293 13.85 0.24 8.92
C ARG A 293 12.58 -0.08 8.11
N CYS A 294 11.94 0.94 7.57
CA CYS A 294 10.74 0.79 6.74
C CYS A 294 10.97 -0.19 5.57
N GLY A 295 12.12 -0.15 4.92
CA GLY A 295 12.48 -1.08 3.85
C GLY A 295 12.51 -2.55 4.31
N ASP A 296 13.00 -2.83 5.51
CA ASP A 296 13.02 -4.19 6.06
C ASP A 296 11.62 -4.68 6.44
N VAL A 297 10.78 -3.77 6.97
CA VAL A 297 9.37 -4.05 7.24
C VAL A 297 8.61 -4.39 5.96
N LEU A 298 8.81 -3.61 4.88
CA LEU A 298 8.16 -3.84 3.58
C LEU A 298 8.59 -5.15 2.92
N ARG A 299 9.79 -5.63 3.22
CA ARG A 299 10.27 -6.96 2.80
C ARG A 299 9.80 -8.08 3.72
N GLY A 300 9.23 -7.77 4.87
CA GLY A 300 8.83 -8.78 5.86
C GLY A 300 10.00 -9.39 6.63
N LEU A 301 11.17 -8.75 6.64
CA LEU A 301 12.35 -9.20 7.38
C LEU A 301 12.24 -8.93 8.87
N ILE A 302 11.52 -7.88 9.25
CA ILE A 302 11.23 -7.51 10.64
C ILE A 302 9.76 -7.09 10.78
N ASP A 303 9.21 -7.27 11.98
CA ASP A 303 7.95 -6.65 12.37
C ASP A 303 8.18 -5.18 12.77
N PRO A 304 7.19 -4.27 12.60
CA PRO A 304 7.33 -2.86 12.93
C PRO A 304 7.89 -2.55 14.35
N PRO A 305 7.51 -3.26 15.43
CA PRO A 305 8.08 -3.03 16.77
C PRO A 305 9.58 -3.32 16.89
N GLU A 306 10.15 -4.08 15.95
CA GLU A 306 11.60 -4.37 15.94
C GLU A 306 12.43 -3.22 15.34
N CYS A 307 11.76 -2.21 14.75
CA CYS A 307 12.44 -0.98 14.32
C CYS A 307 12.78 -0.13 15.55
N PRO A 308 14.05 0.28 15.74
CA PRO A 308 14.48 1.03 16.93
C PRO A 308 13.78 2.39 17.09
N LEU A 309 13.22 2.95 16.04
CA LEU A 309 12.49 4.21 16.07
C LEU A 309 11.01 4.04 16.41
N PHE A 310 10.47 2.80 16.32
CA PHE A 310 9.05 2.55 16.43
C PHE A 310 8.51 2.93 17.81
N GLY A 311 7.44 3.75 17.84
CA GLY A 311 6.75 4.15 19.06
C GLY A 311 7.53 5.12 19.96
N SER A 312 8.77 5.45 19.59
CA SER A 312 9.63 6.41 20.32
C SER A 312 9.86 7.65 19.44
N ALA A 313 10.93 7.66 18.65
CA ALA A 313 11.24 8.76 17.72
C ALA A 313 10.32 8.79 16.49
N CYS A 314 9.68 7.67 16.13
CA CYS A 314 8.78 7.55 14.98
C CYS A 314 7.36 7.18 15.45
N THR A 315 6.45 8.14 15.43
CA THR A 315 5.04 8.00 15.81
C THR A 315 4.15 8.60 14.70
N PRO A 316 2.83 8.35 14.69
CA PRO A 316 1.92 9.02 13.75
C PRO A 316 1.91 10.55 13.86
N ALA A 317 2.26 11.10 15.02
CA ALA A 317 2.39 12.54 15.22
C ALA A 317 3.69 13.10 14.62
N ILE A 318 4.79 12.34 14.75
CA ILE A 318 6.12 12.72 14.27
C ILE A 318 6.66 11.53 13.45
N PRO A 319 6.17 11.33 12.22
CA PRO A 319 6.60 10.20 11.43
C PRO A 319 7.99 10.43 10.83
N VAL A 320 8.88 9.46 10.99
CA VAL A 320 10.20 9.43 10.35
C VAL A 320 10.15 8.71 9.00
N GLY A 321 9.41 7.61 8.94
CA GLY A 321 9.23 6.82 7.71
C GLY A 321 7.81 6.88 7.16
N SER A 322 7.66 6.72 5.85
CA SER A 322 6.37 6.73 5.15
C SER A 322 5.37 5.70 5.68
N CYS A 323 5.84 4.53 6.17
CA CYS A 323 4.98 3.51 6.77
C CYS A 323 4.27 3.96 8.07
N MET A 324 4.76 5.02 8.72
CA MET A 324 4.12 5.60 9.91
C MET A 324 3.16 6.74 9.53
N VAL A 325 3.28 7.30 8.32
CA VAL A 325 2.39 8.35 7.79
C VAL A 325 1.09 7.76 7.27
N SER A 326 1.20 6.81 6.35
CA SER A 326 0.03 6.24 5.67
C SER A 326 -0.82 5.42 6.62
N THR A 327 -2.13 5.64 6.57
CA THR A 327 -3.10 4.83 7.32
C THR A 327 -3.06 3.34 6.95
N GLU A 328 -2.55 3.02 5.76
CA GLU A 328 -2.33 1.67 5.26
C GLU A 328 -0.92 1.13 5.51
N GLY A 329 -0.05 1.93 6.13
CA GLY A 329 1.32 1.54 6.42
C GLY A 329 1.41 0.52 7.57
N ALA A 330 2.28 -0.48 7.42
CA ALA A 330 2.45 -1.53 8.41
C ALA A 330 2.83 -0.98 9.80
N CYS A 331 3.72 0.03 9.85
CA CYS A 331 4.09 0.67 11.12
C CYS A 331 2.91 1.36 11.78
N GLN A 332 2.12 2.15 11.03
CA GLN A 332 0.97 2.85 11.59
C GLN A 332 -0.13 1.88 12.03
N ALA A 333 -0.43 0.86 11.22
CA ALA A 333 -1.40 -0.16 11.58
C ALA A 333 -0.98 -0.90 12.87
N ARG A 334 0.31 -1.25 12.98
CA ARG A 334 0.85 -1.89 14.18
C ARG A 334 0.84 -0.97 15.39
N TYR A 335 1.16 0.31 15.22
CA TYR A 335 1.10 1.31 16.28
C TYR A 335 -0.33 1.49 16.80
N ARG A 336 -1.29 1.62 15.89
CA ARG A 336 -2.69 1.92 16.24
C ARG A 336 -3.45 0.74 16.84
N TYR A 337 -3.17 -0.49 16.37
CA TYR A 337 -3.96 -1.68 16.69
C TYR A 337 -3.15 -2.78 17.39
N GLY A 338 -1.84 -2.62 17.56
CA GLY A 338 -1.01 -3.60 18.27
C GLY A 338 -1.30 -3.67 19.77
N SER A 339 -1.02 -4.80 20.38
CA SER A 339 -1.22 -5.07 21.80
C SER A 339 -0.38 -4.22 22.75
N ALA A 340 0.62 -3.50 22.23
CA ALA A 340 1.49 -2.61 23.02
C ALA A 340 0.96 -1.17 23.14
N HIS A 341 -0.25 -0.87 22.61
CA HIS A 341 -0.79 0.49 22.74
C HIS A 341 -1.34 0.72 24.17
N PRO A 342 -0.95 1.80 24.88
CA PRO A 342 -1.36 2.06 26.27
C PRO A 342 -2.87 1.99 26.50
N VAL A 343 -3.68 2.49 25.56
CA VAL A 343 -5.17 2.47 25.65
C VAL A 343 -5.74 1.05 25.63
N ARG A 344 -5.06 0.06 25.04
CA ARG A 344 -5.52 -1.33 25.08
C ARG A 344 -5.09 -2.08 26.34
N GLN A 345 -3.99 -1.67 26.94
CA GLN A 345 -3.59 -2.21 28.25
C GLN A 345 -4.58 -1.78 29.35
N GLU A 346 -5.07 -0.55 29.32
CA GLU A 346 -6.12 -0.09 30.25
C GLU A 346 -7.44 -0.85 30.05
N LEU A 347 -7.90 -1.02 28.81
CA LEU A 347 -9.11 -1.78 28.49
C LEU A 347 -9.00 -3.29 28.84
N SER A 348 -7.81 -3.88 28.72
CA SER A 348 -7.62 -5.29 29.09
C SER A 348 -7.51 -5.48 30.60
N SER A 349 -6.99 -4.49 31.35
CA SER A 349 -6.98 -4.48 32.81
C SER A 349 -8.38 -4.29 33.38
N ASP A 350 -9.20 -3.43 32.77
CA ASP A 350 -10.59 -3.18 33.16
C ASP A 350 -11.50 -4.39 32.93
N ILE A 351 -11.31 -5.10 31.81
CA ILE A 351 -12.05 -6.36 31.52
C ILE A 351 -11.61 -7.48 32.49
N ALA A 352 -10.32 -7.57 32.79
CA ALA A 352 -9.80 -8.58 33.73
C ALA A 352 -10.29 -8.31 35.16
N SER A 353 -10.39 -7.05 35.57
CA SER A 353 -10.94 -6.68 36.89
C SER A 353 -12.46 -6.90 36.99
N ALA A 354 -13.19 -6.62 35.91
CA ALA A 354 -14.64 -6.83 35.85
C ALA A 354 -15.08 -8.30 35.88
N THR A 355 -14.21 -9.21 35.46
CA THR A 355 -14.49 -10.67 35.49
C THR A 355 -14.13 -11.32 36.81
N SER A 356 -13.34 -10.64 37.69
CA SER A 356 -13.00 -11.15 39.04
C SER A 356 -14.07 -10.89 40.07
N ASP A 357 -15.00 -9.96 39.83
CA ASP A 357 -16.06 -9.56 40.76
C ASP A 357 -17.43 -10.23 40.46
N ALA A 358 -17.49 -11.22 39.57
CA ALA A 358 -18.71 -11.97 39.34
C ALA A 358 -18.94 -12.95 40.51
N PRO A 359 -20.06 -12.87 41.24
CA PRO A 359 -20.35 -13.79 42.37
C PRO A 359 -20.51 -15.23 41.82
N ASP A 360 -19.90 -16.20 42.50
CA ASP A 360 -20.00 -17.63 42.19
C ASP A 360 -21.48 -18.07 42.22
N PRO A 361 -22.04 -18.54 41.11
CA PRO A 361 -23.44 -18.97 41.06
C PRO A 361 -23.79 -20.22 41.90
N ARG A 362 -22.86 -20.72 42.71
CA ARG A 362 -23.03 -21.95 43.47
C ARG A 362 -23.34 -21.72 44.98
N THR A 363 -23.51 -20.48 45.43
CA THR A 363 -23.92 -20.14 46.80
C THR A 363 -25.35 -19.62 46.84
N GLY A 364 -26.33 -20.46 46.53
CA GLY A 364 -27.76 -20.10 46.54
C GLY A 364 -28.65 -21.32 46.65
N SER A 365 -28.47 -22.10 47.70
CA SER A 365 -29.52 -23.04 48.14
C SER A 365 -29.43 -23.14 49.65
N GLU A 366 -30.26 -22.35 50.34
CA GLU A 366 -30.88 -22.68 51.61
C GLU A 366 -31.71 -21.46 52.07
N LEU A 367 -33.01 -21.51 51.81
CA LEU A 367 -34.15 -21.23 52.71
C LEU A 367 -35.43 -21.11 51.89
#